data_7a18d685f494cd3c79d43cbecb6f11ac
#
_entry.id   7a18d685f494cd3c79d43cbecb6f11ac
#
_cell.length_a   1.000
_cell.length_b   1.000
_cell.length_c   1.000
_cell.angle_alpha   90.00
_cell.angle_beta   90.00
_cell.angle_gamma   90.00
#
_symmetry.space_group_name_H-M   'P 1'
#
loop_
_entity.id
_entity.type
_entity.pdbx_description
1 polymer ?
#
loop_
_entity_poly.entity_id
_entity_poly.type
_entity_poly.pdbx_seq_one_letter_code
_entity_poly.pdbx_strand_id
1 'polypeptide(L)'
;MQINRDKYLHQLVHACGNQMIKVITGMRRCGKSYLLFTLFHNYLLEKGVDSSHLIEVDLEDRLNKTLRNPDTLLEYIYSRITDDGHYYVMLDEVQMVSEFEDVLNSFLKKSNVDVFVTGSNARFLSKDVITEFRGRGDEIRVHPLSFREFADFRQGDMVDLLNEYMLYGGLPQVVLETDAEKKKSYLLQQFTHTYLRDIRERYTILNDDDLSELVSTLASSIGCMTNPSKLVNTFHSVKKSSISFETVSKYLSYLEDAFMIERSIRYDIKGRKYIDTPYKFYFEDLGLRNARIGFRQYEEGHLMENLIYNELRMLGYTVDVGQVVVEKKDEDGKRKRQTFEVDFVCNKGYSRVYIQSAYKLQNEDKYRQEINSLTRLSDGFRRVVISGMLEPTHMDNKGIYFVNVYDFLRNPAAYIDN
;
A
#
# COMPACT_ATOMS: atom_id res chain seq x y z
N MET A 1 4.90 13.26 21.33
CA MET A 1 5.78 13.37 20.16
C MET A 1 4.90 13.17 18.93
N GLN A 2 4.95 14.06 17.95
CA GLN A 2 4.07 14.04 16.78
C GLN A 2 4.82 13.41 15.61
N ILE A 3 4.16 12.49 14.89
CA ILE A 3 4.69 11.94 13.64
C ILE A 3 4.17 12.80 12.49
N ASN A 4 5.08 13.40 11.73
CA ASN A 4 4.72 14.21 10.58
C ASN A 4 4.34 13.31 9.39
N ARG A 5 3.32 13.75 8.64
CA ARG A 5 2.85 13.10 7.41
C ARG A 5 2.79 14.14 6.28
N ASP A 6 3.89 14.89 6.10
CA ASP A 6 3.95 16.07 5.26
C ASP A 6 3.45 15.83 3.83
N LYS A 7 3.80 14.70 3.24
CA LYS A 7 3.33 14.31 1.91
C LYS A 7 1.80 14.32 1.82
N TYR A 8 1.11 13.67 2.76
CA TYR A 8 -0.33 13.55 2.75
C TYR A 8 -1.02 14.86 3.15
N LEU A 9 -0.41 15.57 4.10
CA LEU A 9 -0.90 16.91 4.46
C LEU A 9 -0.85 17.86 3.26
N HIS A 10 0.24 17.85 2.48
CA HIS A 10 0.34 18.64 1.25
C HIS A 10 -0.72 18.22 0.21
N GLN A 11 -1.01 16.92 0.07
CA GLN A 11 -2.06 16.44 -0.84
C GLN A 11 -3.44 16.96 -0.42
N LEU A 12 -3.77 16.91 0.88
CA LEU A 12 -5.03 17.48 1.40
C LEU A 12 -5.14 18.97 1.12
N VAL A 13 -4.07 19.72 1.39
CA VAL A 13 -4.01 21.16 1.16
C VAL A 13 -4.18 21.50 -0.33
N HIS A 14 -3.52 20.77 -1.21
CA HIS A 14 -3.66 20.97 -2.67
C HIS A 14 -5.05 20.62 -3.19
N ALA A 15 -5.75 19.72 -2.54
CA ALA A 15 -7.11 19.33 -2.90
C ALA A 15 -8.18 20.32 -2.43
N CYS A 16 -7.85 21.27 -1.52
CA CYS A 16 -8.79 22.27 -1.05
C CYS A 16 -9.33 23.11 -2.22
N GLY A 17 -10.62 23.42 -2.21
CA GLY A 17 -11.30 24.29 -3.18
C GLY A 17 -11.51 23.68 -4.57
N ASN A 18 -11.16 22.40 -4.80
CA ASN A 18 -11.31 21.75 -6.11
C ASN A 18 -12.74 21.26 -6.42
N GLN A 19 -13.70 21.50 -5.52
CA GLN A 19 -15.10 21.09 -5.61
C GLN A 19 -15.31 19.58 -5.80
N MET A 20 -14.36 18.78 -5.33
CA MET A 20 -14.43 17.32 -5.30
C MET A 20 -14.54 16.84 -3.85
N ILE A 21 -15.07 15.63 -3.66
CA ILE A 21 -15.03 14.95 -2.39
C ILE A 21 -13.63 14.36 -2.21
N LYS A 22 -12.91 14.76 -1.15
CA LYS A 22 -11.57 14.23 -0.84
C LYS A 22 -11.75 12.94 -0.05
N VAL A 23 -11.41 11.83 -0.69
CA VAL A 23 -11.58 10.48 -0.12
C VAL A 23 -10.24 9.96 0.37
N ILE A 24 -10.06 9.94 1.69
CA ILE A 24 -8.84 9.48 2.34
C ILE A 24 -8.98 7.98 2.62
N THR A 25 -8.23 7.18 1.87
CA THR A 25 -8.26 5.72 1.97
C THR A 25 -6.97 5.15 2.53
N GLY A 26 -6.98 3.87 2.80
CA GLY A 26 -5.83 3.14 3.30
C GLY A 26 -6.22 2.14 4.38
N MET A 27 -5.28 1.27 4.70
CA MET A 27 -5.52 0.20 5.66
C MET A 27 -5.95 0.75 7.04
N ARG A 28 -6.66 -0.07 7.79
CA ARG A 28 -7.06 0.32 9.15
C ARG A 28 -5.82 0.62 10.01
N ARG A 29 -5.88 1.68 10.83
CA ARG A 29 -4.80 2.12 11.74
C ARG A 29 -3.52 2.64 11.09
N CYS A 30 -3.52 2.96 9.80
CA CYS A 30 -2.38 3.64 9.15
C CYS A 30 -2.30 5.15 9.44
N GLY A 31 -3.27 5.71 10.20
CA GLY A 31 -3.25 7.10 10.66
C GLY A 31 -4.14 8.07 9.89
N LYS A 32 -5.20 7.60 9.19
CA LYS A 32 -6.15 8.44 8.45
C LYS A 32 -6.84 9.50 9.32
N SER A 33 -7.48 9.05 10.41
CA SER A 33 -8.18 9.93 11.36
C SER A 33 -7.22 10.95 12.00
N TYR A 34 -5.99 10.52 12.35
CA TYR A 34 -4.95 11.41 12.87
C TYR A 34 -4.51 12.46 11.83
N LEU A 35 -4.34 12.05 10.57
CA LEU A 35 -4.02 12.97 9.47
C LEU A 35 -5.13 14.03 9.32
N LEU A 36 -6.40 13.62 9.38
CA LEU A 36 -7.54 14.48 9.15
C LEU A 36 -7.83 15.39 10.38
N PHE A 37 -8.04 14.79 11.56
CA PHE A 37 -8.50 15.48 12.75
C PHE A 37 -7.38 16.10 13.62
N THR A 38 -6.11 15.80 13.30
CA THR A 38 -4.99 16.41 14.04
C THR A 38 -4.11 17.23 13.12
N LEU A 39 -3.53 16.62 12.09
CA LEU A 39 -2.54 17.33 11.26
C LEU A 39 -3.20 18.38 10.35
N PHE A 40 -4.25 17.99 9.65
CA PHE A 40 -4.95 18.90 8.74
C PHE A 40 -5.76 19.94 9.50
N HIS A 41 -6.45 19.56 10.58
CA HIS A 41 -7.13 20.49 11.48
C HIS A 41 -6.19 21.59 11.98
N ASN A 42 -5.05 21.20 12.59
CA ASN A 42 -4.08 22.16 13.11
C ASN A 42 -3.53 23.07 12.00
N TYR A 43 -3.23 22.51 10.84
CA TYR A 43 -2.80 23.29 9.67
C TYR A 43 -3.82 24.38 9.29
N LEU A 44 -5.12 24.05 9.24
CA LEU A 44 -6.17 25.02 8.92
C LEU A 44 -6.26 26.13 9.97
N LEU A 45 -6.19 25.79 11.25
CA LEU A 45 -6.15 26.79 12.34
C LEU A 45 -4.92 27.71 12.22
N GLU A 46 -3.73 27.17 11.93
CA GLU A 46 -2.50 27.95 11.71
C GLU A 46 -2.60 28.88 10.49
N LYS A 47 -3.43 28.52 9.51
CA LYS A 47 -3.73 29.38 8.36
C LYS A 47 -4.84 30.41 8.61
N GLY A 48 -5.35 30.47 9.84
CA GLY A 48 -6.34 31.47 10.26
C GLY A 48 -7.79 31.10 9.97
N VAL A 49 -8.07 29.81 9.68
CA VAL A 49 -9.45 29.34 9.57
C VAL A 49 -10.08 29.34 10.96
N ASP A 50 -11.27 29.95 11.09
CA ASP A 50 -12.00 29.93 12.36
C ASP A 50 -12.46 28.52 12.69
N SER A 51 -12.35 28.13 13.96
CA SER A 51 -12.75 26.80 14.44
C SER A 51 -14.22 26.49 14.22
N SER A 52 -15.09 27.49 14.15
CA SER A 52 -16.51 27.33 13.82
C SER A 52 -16.74 26.86 12.37
N HIS A 53 -15.77 27.04 11.49
CA HIS A 53 -15.80 26.59 10.10
C HIS A 53 -15.22 25.18 9.90
N LEU A 54 -14.73 24.53 10.97
CA LEU A 54 -14.26 23.15 10.97
C LEU A 54 -15.35 22.25 11.55
N ILE A 55 -16.01 21.47 10.70
CA ILE A 55 -17.10 20.56 11.10
C ILE A 55 -16.55 19.13 11.08
N GLU A 56 -16.28 18.58 12.25
CA GLU A 56 -15.69 17.25 12.42
C GLU A 56 -16.70 16.28 13.00
N VAL A 57 -16.81 15.09 12.38
CA VAL A 57 -17.66 14.02 12.86
C VAL A 57 -16.91 12.68 12.75
N ASP A 58 -16.58 12.11 13.92
CA ASP A 58 -16.14 10.72 14.02
C ASP A 58 -17.38 9.81 14.07
N LEU A 59 -17.66 9.11 12.99
CA LEU A 59 -18.82 8.22 12.89
C LEU A 59 -18.57 6.87 13.58
N GLU A 60 -17.33 6.52 13.93
CA GLU A 60 -17.03 5.34 14.76
C GLU A 60 -17.41 5.60 16.24
N ASP A 61 -17.35 6.85 16.69
CA ASP A 61 -17.71 7.21 18.05
C ASP A 61 -19.19 6.90 18.32
N ARG A 62 -19.44 6.25 19.45
CA ARG A 62 -20.80 5.91 19.92
C ARG A 62 -21.66 7.14 20.19
N LEU A 63 -21.07 8.26 20.60
CA LEU A 63 -21.78 9.51 20.82
C LEU A 63 -22.43 10.04 19.54
N ASN A 64 -21.81 9.77 18.39
CA ASN A 64 -22.30 10.16 17.08
C ASN A 64 -23.19 9.11 16.39
N LYS A 65 -23.67 8.08 17.14
CA LYS A 65 -24.46 7.00 16.55
C LYS A 65 -25.70 7.49 15.82
N THR A 66 -26.34 8.55 16.26
CA THR A 66 -27.52 9.14 15.62
C THR A 66 -27.19 9.77 14.28
N LEU A 67 -25.96 10.29 14.11
CA LEU A 67 -25.45 10.88 12.87
C LEU A 67 -25.12 9.83 11.80
N ARG A 68 -25.23 8.55 12.09
CA ARG A 68 -25.16 7.48 11.07
C ARG A 68 -26.43 7.38 10.23
N ASN A 69 -27.50 8.09 10.61
CA ASN A 69 -28.67 8.30 9.75
C ASN A 69 -28.36 9.43 8.76
N PRO A 70 -28.58 9.25 7.44
CA PRO A 70 -28.22 10.21 6.40
C PRO A 70 -28.91 11.58 6.59
N ASP A 71 -30.21 11.59 6.89
CA ASP A 71 -30.97 12.83 7.04
C ASP A 71 -30.51 13.60 8.29
N THR A 72 -30.31 12.90 9.41
CA THR A 72 -29.81 13.52 10.64
C THR A 72 -28.41 14.10 10.47
N LEU A 73 -27.52 13.42 9.71
CA LEU A 73 -26.19 13.94 9.40
C LEU A 73 -26.26 15.21 8.54
N LEU A 74 -27.11 15.21 7.51
CA LEU A 74 -27.34 16.38 6.67
C LEU A 74 -27.84 17.58 7.48
N GLU A 75 -28.88 17.39 8.29
CA GLU A 75 -29.45 18.42 9.15
C GLU A 75 -28.39 18.97 10.14
N TYR A 76 -27.65 18.09 10.78
CA TYR A 76 -26.57 18.45 11.70
C TYR A 76 -25.51 19.33 11.04
N ILE A 77 -25.01 18.95 9.87
CA ILE A 77 -23.94 19.69 9.17
C ILE A 77 -24.50 21.02 8.66
N TYR A 78 -25.69 21.03 8.03
CA TYR A 78 -26.30 22.28 7.54
C TYR A 78 -26.62 23.27 8.66
N SER A 79 -26.99 22.81 9.84
CA SER A 79 -27.24 23.67 11.02
C SER A 79 -25.98 24.40 11.50
N ARG A 80 -24.79 23.88 11.14
CA ARG A 80 -23.50 24.45 11.52
C ARG A 80 -22.93 25.41 10.49
N ILE A 81 -23.48 25.43 9.29
CA ILE A 81 -23.12 26.37 8.22
C ILE A 81 -23.98 27.63 8.40
N THR A 82 -23.45 28.60 9.14
CA THR A 82 -24.22 29.77 9.62
C THR A 82 -23.95 31.05 8.87
N ASP A 83 -22.91 31.09 8.04
CA ASP A 83 -22.51 32.25 7.25
C ASP A 83 -21.99 31.86 5.85
N ASP A 84 -21.53 32.83 5.07
CA ASP A 84 -21.00 32.65 3.72
C ASP A 84 -19.49 32.28 3.70
N GLY A 85 -18.87 32.07 4.86
CA GLY A 85 -17.49 31.66 4.99
C GLY A 85 -17.23 30.27 4.40
N HIS A 86 -15.96 29.92 4.22
CA HIS A 86 -15.58 28.62 3.71
C HIS A 86 -15.53 27.59 4.82
N TYR A 87 -16.27 26.49 4.66
CA TYR A 87 -16.39 25.40 5.66
C TYR A 87 -15.64 24.16 5.21
N TYR A 88 -15.00 23.48 6.16
CA TYR A 88 -14.32 22.20 5.99
C TYR A 88 -15.09 21.12 6.73
N VAL A 89 -15.78 20.24 6.01
CA VAL A 89 -16.54 19.13 6.57
C VAL A 89 -15.65 17.88 6.55
N MET A 90 -15.32 17.36 7.71
CA MET A 90 -14.43 16.22 7.91
C MET A 90 -15.21 15.07 8.57
N LEU A 91 -15.38 13.97 7.83
CA LEU A 91 -16.14 12.79 8.30
C LEU A 91 -15.23 11.57 8.35
N ASP A 92 -15.07 10.97 9.52
CA ASP A 92 -14.28 9.73 9.69
C ASP A 92 -15.18 8.50 9.57
N GLU A 93 -14.70 7.46 8.85
CA GLU A 93 -15.38 6.18 8.60
C GLU A 93 -16.80 6.35 8.03
N VAL A 94 -16.94 7.18 6.98
CA VAL A 94 -18.23 7.61 6.42
C VAL A 94 -19.09 6.44 5.90
N GLN A 95 -18.52 5.28 5.60
CA GLN A 95 -19.27 4.05 5.25
C GLN A 95 -20.18 3.53 6.38
N MET A 96 -20.08 4.10 7.57
CA MET A 96 -21.03 3.82 8.65
C MET A 96 -22.39 4.51 8.47
N VAL A 97 -22.50 5.45 7.55
CA VAL A 97 -23.74 6.10 7.15
C VAL A 97 -24.36 5.32 5.99
N SER A 98 -25.63 4.97 6.09
CA SER A 98 -26.35 4.43 4.93
C SER A 98 -26.51 5.51 3.86
N GLU A 99 -26.43 5.13 2.58
CA GLU A 99 -26.61 6.07 1.47
C GLU A 99 -25.66 7.28 1.55
N PHE A 100 -24.43 7.09 2.10
CA PHE A 100 -23.46 8.17 2.33
C PHE A 100 -23.12 8.90 1.03
N GLU A 101 -23.17 8.24 -0.12
CA GLU A 101 -22.89 8.82 -1.44
C GLU A 101 -23.85 9.97 -1.75
N ASP A 102 -25.14 9.80 -1.46
CA ASP A 102 -26.14 10.84 -1.67
C ASP A 102 -25.95 12.01 -0.70
N VAL A 103 -25.58 11.71 0.54
CA VAL A 103 -25.23 12.71 1.55
C VAL A 103 -24.06 13.58 1.06
N LEU A 104 -22.97 12.94 0.62
CA LEU A 104 -21.77 13.63 0.15
C LEU A 104 -22.03 14.43 -1.13
N ASN A 105 -22.80 13.90 -2.06
CA ASN A 105 -23.24 14.62 -3.27
C ASN A 105 -24.09 15.87 -2.94
N SER A 106 -24.84 15.85 -1.82
CA SER A 106 -25.62 17.00 -1.38
C SER A 106 -24.75 18.16 -0.93
N PHE A 107 -23.61 17.88 -0.27
CA PHE A 107 -22.65 18.92 0.13
C PHE A 107 -21.97 19.60 -1.07
N LEU A 108 -21.73 18.87 -2.17
CA LEU A 108 -21.15 19.45 -3.39
C LEU A 108 -22.01 20.54 -4.06
N LYS A 109 -23.28 20.66 -3.67
CA LYS A 109 -24.17 21.75 -4.16
C LYS A 109 -23.82 23.10 -3.51
N LYS A 110 -23.04 23.10 -2.42
CA LYS A 110 -22.59 24.30 -1.72
C LYS A 110 -21.15 24.63 -2.14
N SER A 111 -20.96 25.78 -2.80
CA SER A 111 -19.64 26.21 -3.31
C SER A 111 -18.65 26.60 -2.21
N ASN A 112 -19.15 26.90 -1.01
CA ASN A 112 -18.35 27.28 0.16
C ASN A 112 -18.09 26.11 1.12
N VAL A 113 -18.27 24.86 0.68
CA VAL A 113 -18.05 23.67 1.50
C VAL A 113 -17.04 22.73 0.83
N ASP A 114 -15.97 22.44 1.53
CA ASP A 114 -15.03 21.38 1.19
C ASP A 114 -15.29 20.13 2.03
N VAL A 115 -15.36 18.97 1.37
CA VAL A 115 -15.69 17.69 2.04
C VAL A 115 -14.51 16.74 2.01
N PHE A 116 -14.12 16.28 3.20
CA PHE A 116 -13.05 15.30 3.44
C PHE A 116 -13.63 14.11 4.17
N VAL A 117 -13.46 12.94 3.64
CA VAL A 117 -13.97 11.72 4.24
C VAL A 117 -12.90 10.66 4.35
N THR A 118 -12.97 9.83 5.37
CA THR A 118 -12.11 8.65 5.45
C THR A 118 -12.89 7.36 5.27
N GLY A 119 -12.20 6.34 4.80
CA GLY A 119 -12.68 4.98 4.75
C GLY A 119 -11.54 3.96 4.78
N SER A 120 -11.77 2.83 5.43
CA SER A 120 -10.78 1.76 5.61
C SER A 120 -10.89 0.62 4.60
N ASN A 121 -11.56 0.86 3.45
CA ASN A 121 -11.81 -0.16 2.44
C ASN A 121 -11.62 0.37 1.02
N ALA A 122 -10.91 -0.38 0.16
CA ALA A 122 -10.75 -0.05 -1.25
C ALA A 122 -12.06 -0.12 -2.05
N ARG A 123 -13.08 -0.87 -1.61
CA ARG A 123 -14.43 -0.81 -2.20
C ARG A 123 -15.08 0.57 -2.08
N PHE A 124 -14.65 1.35 -1.11
CA PHE A 124 -15.01 2.74 -0.98
C PHE A 124 -14.62 3.58 -2.21
N LEU A 125 -13.66 3.04 -2.97
CA LEU A 125 -13.17 3.56 -4.25
C LEU A 125 -13.45 2.61 -5.40
N SER A 126 -14.25 1.55 -5.17
CA SER A 126 -14.67 0.71 -6.28
C SER A 126 -15.20 1.60 -7.40
N LYS A 127 -15.06 1.15 -8.63
CA LYS A 127 -15.58 1.85 -9.80
C LYS A 127 -17.03 2.31 -9.59
N ASP A 128 -17.76 1.64 -8.71
CA ASP A 128 -19.14 1.93 -8.35
C ASP A 128 -19.25 3.24 -7.55
N VAL A 129 -18.42 3.44 -6.51
CA VAL A 129 -18.42 4.67 -5.69
C VAL A 129 -17.87 5.86 -6.48
N ILE A 130 -16.78 5.69 -7.24
CA ILE A 130 -16.28 6.73 -8.15
C ILE A 130 -17.33 7.05 -9.22
N THR A 131 -18.08 6.06 -9.68
CA THR A 131 -19.19 6.23 -10.64
C THR A 131 -20.36 6.95 -9.99
N GLU A 132 -20.70 6.65 -8.72
CA GLU A 132 -21.74 7.30 -7.94
C GLU A 132 -21.38 8.74 -7.60
N PHE A 133 -20.11 9.05 -7.32
CA PHE A 133 -19.64 10.44 -7.26
C PHE A 133 -19.56 11.11 -8.65
N ARG A 134 -19.92 10.40 -9.72
CA ARG A 134 -19.92 10.91 -11.10
C ARG A 134 -18.58 11.56 -11.49
N GLY A 135 -17.46 10.97 -11.06
CA GLY A 135 -16.11 11.49 -11.30
C GLY A 135 -15.71 12.68 -10.41
N ARG A 136 -16.42 12.94 -9.30
CA ARG A 136 -16.14 14.05 -8.37
C ARG A 136 -15.42 13.59 -7.08
N GLY A 137 -14.82 12.43 -7.09
CA GLY A 137 -13.98 11.93 -5.99
C GLY A 137 -12.49 12.17 -6.28
N ASP A 138 -11.76 12.68 -5.30
CA ASP A 138 -10.31 12.88 -5.32
C ASP A 138 -9.69 11.98 -4.23
N GLU A 139 -8.97 10.93 -4.66
CA GLU A 139 -8.44 9.94 -3.73
C GLU A 139 -7.08 10.33 -3.19
N ILE A 140 -6.94 10.22 -1.86
CA ILE A 140 -5.67 10.32 -1.14
C ILE A 140 -5.45 9.02 -0.38
N ARG A 141 -4.66 8.12 -0.96
CA ARG A 141 -4.32 6.84 -0.33
C ARG A 141 -3.20 7.00 0.70
N VAL A 142 -3.53 6.75 1.96
CA VAL A 142 -2.62 6.80 3.10
C VAL A 142 -2.08 5.40 3.38
N HIS A 143 -0.77 5.25 3.27
CA HIS A 143 -0.05 4.03 3.62
C HIS A 143 0.43 4.05 5.08
N PRO A 144 0.87 2.94 5.69
CA PRO A 144 1.69 2.97 6.89
C PRO A 144 2.87 3.94 6.73
N LEU A 145 3.58 4.26 7.81
CA LEU A 145 4.75 5.14 7.72
C LEU A 145 5.76 4.57 6.72
N SER A 146 6.27 5.40 5.82
CA SER A 146 7.41 5.06 5.00
C SER A 146 8.65 4.83 5.86
N PHE A 147 9.66 4.15 5.33
CA PHE A 147 10.91 3.98 6.07
C PHE A 147 11.52 5.34 6.45
N ARG A 148 11.43 6.33 5.58
CA ARG A 148 11.91 7.69 5.87
C ARG A 148 11.16 8.33 7.05
N GLU A 149 9.83 8.31 7.04
CA GLU A 149 9.01 8.86 8.15
C GLU A 149 9.32 8.14 9.47
N PHE A 150 9.53 6.82 9.42
CA PHE A 150 9.95 6.01 10.56
C PHE A 150 11.34 6.42 11.07
N ALA A 151 12.33 6.49 10.18
CA ALA A 151 13.72 6.81 10.54
C ALA A 151 13.86 8.25 11.07
N ASP A 152 13.16 9.21 10.47
CA ASP A 152 13.15 10.61 10.93
C ASP A 152 12.54 10.72 12.36
N PHE A 153 11.55 9.89 12.69
CA PHE A 153 10.94 9.86 14.01
C PHE A 153 11.79 9.12 15.05
N ARG A 154 12.29 7.92 14.72
CA ARG A 154 13.02 7.05 15.68
C ARG A 154 14.44 7.53 15.94
N GLN A 155 15.12 8.04 14.93
CA GLN A 155 16.54 8.41 14.93
C GLN A 155 17.46 7.28 15.43
N GLY A 156 18.57 7.03 14.77
CA GLY A 156 19.49 5.95 15.16
C GLY A 156 20.37 5.51 13.99
N ASP A 157 21.07 4.38 14.18
CA ASP A 157 21.84 3.74 13.13
C ASP A 157 20.92 3.20 12.03
N MET A 158 21.26 3.43 10.78
CA MET A 158 20.41 3.10 9.64
C MET A 158 20.21 1.59 9.44
N VAL A 159 21.21 0.78 9.82
CA VAL A 159 21.12 -0.69 9.71
C VAL A 159 20.14 -1.22 10.75
N ASP A 160 20.25 -0.72 12.00
CA ASP A 160 19.35 -1.10 13.07
C ASP A 160 17.92 -0.65 12.78
N LEU A 161 17.74 0.58 12.29
CA LEU A 161 16.44 1.11 11.90
C LEU A 161 15.80 0.29 10.77
N LEU A 162 16.59 -0.11 9.75
CA LEU A 162 16.07 -0.94 8.66
C LEU A 162 15.63 -2.33 9.17
N ASN A 163 16.45 -2.94 10.01
CA ASN A 163 16.11 -4.24 10.62
C ASN A 163 14.84 -4.14 11.49
N GLU A 164 14.71 -3.07 12.28
CA GLU A 164 13.53 -2.82 13.10
C GLU A 164 12.29 -2.63 12.22
N TYR A 165 12.40 -1.83 11.16
CA TYR A 165 11.29 -1.57 10.23
C TYR A 165 10.88 -2.83 9.45
N MET A 166 11.84 -3.59 8.93
CA MET A 166 11.54 -4.87 8.26
C MET A 166 10.89 -5.88 9.19
N LEU A 167 11.20 -5.83 10.50
CA LEU A 167 10.64 -6.74 11.49
C LEU A 167 9.24 -6.33 11.96
N TYR A 168 9.02 -5.03 12.25
CA TYR A 168 7.81 -4.54 12.92
C TYR A 168 6.92 -3.67 12.04
N GLY A 169 7.35 -3.30 10.83
CA GLY A 169 6.58 -2.49 9.89
C GLY A 169 6.48 -1.02 10.27
N GLY A 170 5.56 -0.33 9.59
CA GLY A 170 5.36 1.12 9.67
C GLY A 170 4.02 1.54 10.29
N LEU A 171 3.27 0.66 10.97
CA LEU A 171 2.05 1.08 11.65
C LEU A 171 2.35 2.11 12.75
N PRO A 172 1.70 3.30 12.78
CA PRO A 172 2.04 4.38 13.70
C PRO A 172 2.12 3.96 15.17
N GLN A 173 1.15 3.16 15.64
CA GLN A 173 1.13 2.69 17.03
C GLN A 173 2.31 1.79 17.38
N VAL A 174 2.80 0.99 16.41
CA VAL A 174 3.99 0.15 16.58
C VAL A 174 5.25 1.01 16.61
N VAL A 175 5.30 2.04 15.79
CA VAL A 175 6.44 2.97 15.74
C VAL A 175 6.54 3.81 17.02
N LEU A 176 5.43 4.16 17.64
CA LEU A 176 5.41 4.88 18.93
C LEU A 176 5.84 4.00 20.14
N GLU A 177 5.69 2.68 20.03
CA GLU A 177 6.09 1.76 21.11
C GLU A 177 7.61 1.50 21.05
N THR A 178 8.24 1.38 22.21
CA THR A 178 9.68 1.11 22.32
C THR A 178 9.98 -0.32 22.72
N ASP A 179 9.05 -0.97 23.41
CA ASP A 179 9.20 -2.33 23.90
C ASP A 179 8.90 -3.36 22.79
N ALA A 180 9.86 -4.23 22.50
CA ALA A 180 9.79 -5.22 21.44
C ALA A 180 8.65 -6.25 21.64
N GLU A 181 8.42 -6.69 22.88
CA GLU A 181 7.36 -7.67 23.16
C GLU A 181 5.98 -7.05 23.07
N LYS A 182 5.84 -5.78 23.44
CA LYS A 182 4.59 -5.02 23.24
C LYS A 182 4.31 -4.79 21.76
N LYS A 183 5.32 -4.47 20.94
CA LYS A 183 5.17 -4.39 19.47
C LYS A 183 4.63 -5.69 18.89
N LYS A 184 5.25 -6.82 19.23
CA LYS A 184 4.82 -8.15 18.76
C LYS A 184 3.40 -8.47 19.21
N SER A 185 3.11 -8.28 20.51
CA SER A 185 1.78 -8.51 21.07
C SER A 185 0.71 -7.66 20.39
N TYR A 186 0.98 -6.37 20.19
CA TYR A 186 0.08 -5.48 19.47
C TYR A 186 -0.17 -5.95 18.03
N LEU A 187 0.87 -6.27 17.27
CA LEU A 187 0.74 -6.74 15.88
C LEU A 187 -0.06 -8.04 15.77
N LEU A 188 0.19 -9.01 16.66
CA LEU A 188 -0.57 -10.27 16.72
C LEU A 188 -2.04 -10.03 17.02
N GLN A 189 -2.36 -9.16 17.99
CA GLN A 189 -3.73 -8.79 18.34
C GLN A 189 -4.41 -8.05 17.17
N GLN A 190 -3.72 -7.08 16.55
CA GLN A 190 -4.26 -6.36 15.41
C GLN A 190 -4.58 -7.30 14.26
N PHE A 191 -3.66 -8.19 13.92
CA PHE A 191 -3.86 -9.13 12.84
C PHE A 191 -5.12 -9.98 13.05
N THR A 192 -5.24 -10.61 14.23
CA THR A 192 -6.32 -11.57 14.53
C THR A 192 -7.66 -10.88 14.81
N HIS A 193 -7.66 -9.86 15.67
CA HIS A 193 -8.89 -9.28 16.20
C HIS A 193 -9.39 -8.06 15.43
N THR A 194 -8.56 -7.44 14.60
CA THR A 194 -8.95 -6.28 13.83
C THR A 194 -9.11 -6.63 12.35
N TYR A 195 -8.03 -7.03 11.69
CA TYR A 195 -8.07 -7.19 10.23
C TYR A 195 -8.88 -8.40 9.78
N LEU A 196 -8.62 -9.58 10.29
CA LEU A 196 -9.37 -10.78 9.88
C LEU A 196 -10.84 -10.67 10.29
N ARG A 197 -11.12 -10.16 11.48
CA ARG A 197 -12.50 -9.96 11.96
C ARG A 197 -13.23 -8.96 11.07
N ASP A 198 -12.64 -7.83 10.73
CA ASP A 198 -13.23 -6.80 9.88
C ASP A 198 -13.59 -7.36 8.49
N ILE A 199 -12.70 -8.15 7.87
CA ILE A 199 -12.96 -8.82 6.60
C ILE A 199 -14.11 -9.83 6.74
N ARG A 200 -14.11 -10.63 7.81
CA ARG A 200 -15.16 -11.63 8.07
C ARG A 200 -16.54 -11.01 8.21
N GLU A 201 -16.66 -10.00 9.06
CA GLU A 201 -17.92 -9.31 9.32
C GLU A 201 -18.44 -8.62 8.06
N ARG A 202 -17.56 -8.00 7.31
CA ARG A 202 -17.90 -7.27 6.08
C ARG A 202 -18.40 -8.16 4.95
N TYR A 203 -17.76 -9.32 4.75
CA TYR A 203 -18.08 -10.22 3.64
C TYR A 203 -18.88 -11.45 4.05
N THR A 204 -19.32 -11.50 5.28
CA THR A 204 -20.12 -12.62 5.85
C THR A 204 -19.45 -13.98 5.58
N ILE A 205 -18.15 -14.08 5.88
CA ILE A 205 -17.37 -15.29 5.65
C ILE A 205 -17.75 -16.34 6.72
N LEU A 206 -18.20 -17.49 6.27
CA LEU A 206 -18.64 -18.59 7.15
C LEU A 206 -17.49 -19.51 7.58
N ASN A 207 -16.45 -19.67 6.72
CA ASN A 207 -15.29 -20.52 7.01
C ASN A 207 -14.04 -19.67 7.21
N ASP A 208 -13.71 -19.44 8.48
CA ASP A 208 -12.56 -18.63 8.89
C ASP A 208 -11.21 -19.28 8.66
N ASP A 209 -11.18 -20.62 8.75
CA ASP A 209 -9.95 -21.38 8.70
C ASP A 209 -9.29 -21.27 7.32
N ASP A 210 -10.08 -21.32 6.25
CA ASP A 210 -9.58 -21.21 4.89
C ASP A 210 -9.02 -19.81 4.58
N LEU A 211 -9.70 -18.73 5.02
CA LEU A 211 -9.18 -17.37 4.87
C LEU A 211 -7.89 -17.19 5.68
N SER A 212 -7.91 -17.63 6.92
CA SER A 212 -6.76 -17.57 7.82
C SER A 212 -5.54 -18.30 7.22
N GLU A 213 -5.76 -19.51 6.70
CA GLU A 213 -4.71 -20.30 6.07
C GLU A 213 -4.18 -19.68 4.76
N LEU A 214 -5.08 -19.10 3.95
CA LEU A 214 -4.68 -18.37 2.74
C LEU A 214 -3.70 -17.25 3.08
N VAL A 215 -4.00 -16.46 4.12
CA VAL A 215 -3.10 -15.37 4.52
C VAL A 215 -1.77 -15.92 5.06
N SER A 216 -1.75 -17.07 5.78
CA SER A 216 -0.49 -17.72 6.18
C SER A 216 0.35 -18.14 4.99
N THR A 217 -0.30 -18.71 3.97
CA THR A 217 0.35 -19.16 2.74
C THR A 217 0.96 -17.99 1.99
N LEU A 218 0.22 -16.88 1.85
CA LEU A 218 0.73 -15.65 1.22
C LEU A 218 1.89 -15.03 2.02
N ALA A 219 1.75 -14.98 3.36
CA ALA A 219 2.79 -14.45 4.23
C ALA A 219 4.10 -15.27 4.19
N SER A 220 3.98 -16.58 4.03
CA SER A 220 5.13 -17.49 3.90
C SER A 220 5.76 -17.46 2.50
N SER A 221 5.05 -17.02 1.47
CA SER A 221 5.51 -16.98 0.08
C SER A 221 5.53 -15.55 -0.49
N ILE A 222 5.82 -14.58 0.37
CA ILE A 222 5.92 -13.16 -0.01
C ILE A 222 6.92 -12.99 -1.18
N GLY A 223 6.57 -12.17 -2.17
CA GLY A 223 7.41 -11.94 -3.35
C GLY A 223 7.53 -13.14 -4.32
N CYS A 224 6.87 -14.27 -4.04
CA CYS A 224 6.89 -15.43 -4.94
C CYS A 224 5.76 -15.36 -5.96
N MET A 225 6.05 -15.84 -7.18
CA MET A 225 5.03 -16.00 -8.24
C MET A 225 3.95 -17.00 -7.84
N THR A 226 2.70 -16.57 -7.83
CA THR A 226 1.53 -17.37 -7.47
C THR A 226 0.33 -17.11 -8.37
N ASN A 227 -0.70 -17.91 -8.25
CA ASN A 227 -2.03 -17.71 -8.82
C ASN A 227 -3.08 -18.52 -8.03
N PRO A 228 -4.38 -18.25 -8.19
CA PRO A 228 -5.42 -18.97 -7.46
C PRO A 228 -5.35 -20.49 -7.62
N SER A 229 -5.07 -21.00 -8.82
CA SER A 229 -4.94 -22.45 -9.07
C SER A 229 -3.79 -23.08 -8.29
N LYS A 230 -2.62 -22.41 -8.23
CA LYS A 230 -1.47 -22.87 -7.43
C LYS A 230 -1.82 -22.89 -5.93
N LEU A 231 -2.53 -21.86 -5.45
CA LEU A 231 -2.99 -21.79 -4.07
C LEU A 231 -3.98 -22.92 -3.76
N VAL A 232 -4.99 -23.13 -4.59
CA VAL A 232 -5.95 -24.25 -4.46
C VAL A 232 -5.21 -25.59 -4.40
N ASN A 233 -4.25 -25.84 -5.31
CA ASN A 233 -3.47 -27.06 -5.29
C ASN A 233 -2.67 -27.24 -4.00
N THR A 234 -2.12 -26.15 -3.44
CA THR A 234 -1.44 -26.18 -2.13
C THR A 234 -2.41 -26.55 -1.01
N PHE A 235 -3.61 -25.96 -1.00
CA PHE A 235 -4.65 -26.30 -0.02
C PHE A 235 -5.06 -27.77 -0.10
N HIS A 236 -5.29 -28.29 -1.30
CA HIS A 236 -5.67 -29.69 -1.49
C HIS A 236 -4.56 -30.67 -1.07
N SER A 237 -3.30 -30.38 -1.42
CA SER A 237 -2.18 -31.28 -1.16
C SER A 237 -1.69 -31.25 0.29
N VAL A 238 -1.63 -30.07 0.91
CA VAL A 238 -1.04 -29.86 2.24
C VAL A 238 -2.10 -29.92 3.34
N LYS A 239 -3.27 -29.33 3.12
CA LYS A 239 -4.30 -29.14 4.14
C LYS A 239 -5.52 -30.06 3.98
N LYS A 240 -5.60 -30.81 2.88
CA LYS A 240 -6.79 -31.62 2.53
C LYS A 240 -8.11 -30.82 2.54
N SER A 241 -8.04 -29.49 2.34
CA SER A 241 -9.20 -28.63 2.21
C SER A 241 -9.77 -28.73 0.80
N SER A 242 -11.11 -28.68 0.67
CA SER A 242 -11.83 -28.68 -0.61
C SER A 242 -12.15 -27.27 -1.12
N ILE A 243 -11.34 -26.27 -0.76
CA ILE A 243 -11.57 -24.88 -1.18
C ILE A 243 -11.60 -24.77 -2.71
N SER A 244 -12.56 -24.01 -3.23
CA SER A 244 -12.70 -23.81 -4.68
C SER A 244 -11.81 -22.66 -5.19
N PHE A 245 -11.55 -22.65 -6.50
CA PHE A 245 -10.86 -21.57 -7.19
C PHE A 245 -11.58 -20.21 -6.99
N GLU A 246 -12.91 -20.22 -7.07
CA GLU A 246 -13.75 -19.02 -6.91
C GLU A 246 -13.64 -18.48 -5.49
N THR A 247 -13.59 -19.35 -4.48
CA THR A 247 -13.44 -18.95 -3.07
C THR A 247 -12.09 -18.33 -2.83
N VAL A 248 -10.99 -18.95 -3.30
CA VAL A 248 -9.65 -18.38 -3.20
C VAL A 248 -9.58 -17.02 -3.90
N SER A 249 -10.14 -16.90 -5.10
CA SER A 249 -10.16 -15.65 -5.86
C SER A 249 -10.91 -14.55 -5.13
N LYS A 250 -12.05 -14.86 -4.50
CA LYS A 250 -12.82 -13.93 -3.67
C LYS A 250 -12.03 -13.50 -2.42
N TYR A 251 -11.40 -14.45 -1.73
CA TYR A 251 -10.61 -14.13 -0.54
C TYR A 251 -9.42 -13.23 -0.86
N LEU A 252 -8.74 -13.46 -1.98
CA LEU A 252 -7.68 -12.57 -2.45
C LEU A 252 -8.21 -11.16 -2.69
N SER A 253 -9.37 -11.01 -3.37
CA SER A 253 -10.01 -9.71 -3.55
C SER A 253 -10.37 -9.04 -2.22
N TYR A 254 -10.84 -9.80 -1.22
CA TYR A 254 -11.18 -9.24 0.10
C TYR A 254 -9.96 -8.73 0.87
N LEU A 255 -8.81 -9.40 0.70
CA LEU A 255 -7.54 -8.97 1.29
C LEU A 255 -7.00 -7.71 0.60
N GLU A 256 -7.15 -7.61 -0.73
CA GLU A 256 -6.83 -6.41 -1.51
C GLU A 256 -7.75 -5.24 -1.12
N ASP A 257 -9.07 -5.49 -1.01
CA ASP A 257 -10.06 -4.49 -0.59
C ASP A 257 -9.79 -3.96 0.83
N ALA A 258 -9.22 -4.79 1.72
CA ALA A 258 -8.82 -4.38 3.06
C ALA A 258 -7.44 -3.69 3.10
N PHE A 259 -6.81 -3.45 1.95
CA PHE A 259 -5.44 -2.94 1.84
C PHE A 259 -4.41 -3.77 2.63
N MET A 260 -4.64 -5.07 2.80
CA MET A 260 -3.72 -5.94 3.51
C MET A 260 -2.59 -6.43 2.60
N ILE A 261 -2.94 -6.72 1.36
CA ILE A 261 -2.02 -7.13 0.29
C ILE A 261 -2.28 -6.32 -0.97
N GLU A 262 -1.27 -6.22 -1.81
CA GLU A 262 -1.38 -5.66 -3.15
C GLU A 262 -0.79 -6.61 -4.18
N ARG A 263 -1.45 -6.72 -5.32
CA ARG A 263 -1.07 -7.59 -6.43
C ARG A 263 -0.19 -6.82 -7.41
N SER A 264 0.97 -7.41 -7.75
CA SER A 264 1.82 -6.96 -8.85
C SER A 264 1.69 -7.94 -10.01
N ILE A 265 1.11 -7.47 -11.12
CA ILE A 265 0.87 -8.28 -12.31
C ILE A 265 2.13 -8.41 -13.15
N ARG A 266 2.16 -9.38 -14.04
CA ARG A 266 3.32 -9.63 -14.87
C ARG A 266 3.26 -8.87 -16.19
N TYR A 267 4.36 -8.25 -16.57
CA TYR A 267 4.53 -7.50 -17.80
C TYR A 267 5.64 -8.11 -18.66
N ASP A 268 5.30 -8.58 -19.87
CA ASP A 268 6.29 -9.00 -20.88
C ASP A 268 6.92 -7.75 -21.52
N ILE A 269 8.14 -7.46 -21.13
CA ILE A 269 8.83 -6.22 -21.53
C ILE A 269 9.07 -6.19 -23.03
N LYS A 270 9.49 -7.30 -23.63
CA LYS A 270 9.74 -7.41 -25.07
C LYS A 270 8.47 -7.50 -25.90
N GLY A 271 7.50 -8.28 -25.42
CA GLY A 271 6.19 -8.44 -26.05
C GLY A 271 5.25 -7.25 -25.82
N ARG A 272 5.58 -6.34 -24.92
CA ARG A 272 4.80 -5.15 -24.55
C ARG A 272 3.35 -5.47 -24.20
N LYS A 273 3.14 -6.54 -23.40
CA LYS A 273 1.81 -7.01 -23.00
C LYS A 273 1.76 -7.43 -21.56
N TYR A 274 0.63 -7.21 -20.94
CA TYR A 274 0.34 -7.71 -19.61
C TYR A 274 -0.03 -9.20 -19.65
N ILE A 275 0.33 -9.90 -18.60
CA ILE A 275 0.05 -11.32 -18.41
C ILE A 275 -0.58 -11.47 -17.03
N ASP A 276 -1.87 -11.81 -17.00
CA ASP A 276 -2.67 -11.79 -15.77
C ASP A 276 -2.18 -12.81 -14.74
N THR A 277 -1.58 -13.92 -15.15
CA THR A 277 -1.11 -14.96 -14.24
C THR A 277 0.19 -15.59 -14.73
N PRO A 278 1.08 -16.04 -13.84
CA PRO A 278 1.10 -15.78 -12.40
C PRO A 278 1.48 -14.34 -12.05
N TYR A 279 1.24 -13.92 -10.82
CA TYR A 279 1.54 -12.60 -10.28
C TYR A 279 2.21 -12.73 -8.89
N LYS A 280 2.73 -11.63 -8.33
CA LYS A 280 3.23 -11.57 -6.96
C LYS A 280 2.25 -10.85 -6.05
N PHE A 281 2.27 -11.17 -4.75
CA PHE A 281 1.63 -10.38 -3.71
C PHE A 281 2.66 -9.78 -2.78
N TYR A 282 2.41 -8.54 -2.38
CA TYR A 282 3.17 -7.80 -1.38
C TYR A 282 2.23 -7.37 -0.25
N PHE A 283 2.70 -7.44 0.97
CA PHE A 283 1.95 -6.95 2.13
C PHE A 283 2.15 -5.44 2.26
N GLU A 284 1.08 -4.74 2.56
CA GLU A 284 1.11 -3.30 2.80
C GLU A 284 1.96 -2.95 4.03
N ASP A 285 1.97 -3.82 5.06
CA ASP A 285 2.80 -3.67 6.26
C ASP A 285 3.54 -4.96 6.59
N LEU A 286 4.87 -4.86 6.73
CA LEU A 286 5.75 -6.01 7.01
C LEU A 286 5.56 -6.55 8.42
N GLY A 287 5.25 -5.70 9.41
CA GLY A 287 5.00 -6.13 10.77
C GLY A 287 3.77 -7.03 10.88
N LEU A 288 2.70 -6.71 10.15
CA LEU A 288 1.52 -7.57 10.06
C LEU A 288 1.81 -8.89 9.35
N ARG A 289 2.60 -8.87 8.27
CA ARG A 289 3.06 -10.10 7.61
C ARG A 289 3.83 -10.98 8.57
N ASN A 290 4.79 -10.40 9.30
CA ASN A 290 5.63 -11.14 10.25
C ASN A 290 4.82 -11.67 11.44
N ALA A 291 3.89 -10.89 11.96
CA ALA A 291 2.97 -11.32 13.01
C ALA A 291 2.14 -12.53 12.56
N ARG A 292 1.65 -12.55 11.32
CA ARG A 292 0.88 -13.70 10.81
C ARG A 292 1.62 -15.01 10.90
N ILE A 293 2.91 -15.02 10.62
CA ILE A 293 3.74 -16.24 10.68
C ILE A 293 4.48 -16.37 12.01
N GLY A 294 4.09 -15.59 13.03
CA GLY A 294 4.67 -15.65 14.39
C GLY A 294 6.13 -15.25 14.44
N PHE A 295 6.58 -14.35 13.57
CA PHE A 295 7.96 -13.85 13.48
C PHE A 295 9.01 -14.95 13.23
N ARG A 296 8.63 -16.05 12.57
CA ARG A 296 9.48 -17.24 12.42
C ARG A 296 10.32 -17.24 11.14
N GLN A 297 9.89 -16.55 10.10
CA GLN A 297 10.57 -16.51 8.80
C GLN A 297 11.05 -15.08 8.52
N TYR A 298 12.34 -14.87 8.77
CA TYR A 298 12.98 -13.60 8.47
C TYR A 298 13.87 -13.77 7.23
N GLU A 299 13.23 -13.73 6.07
CA GLU A 299 13.88 -13.83 4.77
C GLU A 299 14.21 -12.42 4.26
N GLU A 300 15.38 -11.92 4.61
CA GLU A 300 15.83 -10.54 4.39
C GLU A 300 15.62 -10.08 2.94
N GLY A 301 15.90 -10.93 1.97
CA GLY A 301 15.74 -10.60 0.53
C GLY A 301 14.30 -10.32 0.16
N HIS A 302 13.37 -11.18 0.58
CA HIS A 302 11.94 -10.99 0.30
C HIS A 302 11.32 -9.83 1.08
N LEU A 303 11.78 -9.61 2.33
CA LEU A 303 11.33 -8.46 3.12
C LEU A 303 11.80 -7.15 2.49
N MET A 304 13.05 -7.09 2.04
CA MET A 304 13.58 -5.92 1.32
C MET A 304 12.87 -5.69 -0.01
N GLU A 305 12.57 -6.76 -0.76
CA GLU A 305 11.80 -6.67 -2.00
C GLU A 305 10.41 -6.07 -1.75
N ASN A 306 9.69 -6.56 -0.73
CA ASN A 306 8.38 -6.00 -0.36
C ASN A 306 8.48 -4.55 0.12
N LEU A 307 9.51 -4.21 0.88
CA LEU A 307 9.74 -2.84 1.34
C LEU A 307 9.96 -1.90 0.15
N ILE A 308 10.81 -2.27 -0.80
CA ILE A 308 11.05 -1.50 -2.03
C ILE A 308 9.74 -1.34 -2.82
N TYR A 309 8.96 -2.42 -2.96
CA TYR A 309 7.65 -2.34 -3.60
C TYR A 309 6.75 -1.28 -2.97
N ASN A 310 6.62 -1.30 -1.64
CA ASN A 310 5.79 -0.35 -0.90
C ASN A 310 6.27 1.09 -1.09
N GLU A 311 7.57 1.36 -1.02
CA GLU A 311 8.13 2.70 -1.26
C GLU A 311 7.83 3.19 -2.69
N LEU A 312 7.96 2.33 -3.71
CA LEU A 312 7.63 2.66 -5.09
C LEU A 312 6.14 3.00 -5.26
N ARG A 313 5.25 2.23 -4.60
CA ARG A 313 3.80 2.51 -4.58
C ARG A 313 3.49 3.84 -3.89
N MET A 314 4.13 4.10 -2.75
CA MET A 314 4.00 5.39 -2.04
C MET A 314 4.43 6.57 -2.89
N LEU A 315 5.40 6.41 -3.79
CA LEU A 315 5.82 7.44 -4.74
C LEU A 315 4.86 7.62 -5.93
N GLY A 316 3.82 6.80 -6.02
CA GLY A 316 2.80 6.86 -7.07
C GLY A 316 3.19 6.15 -8.35
N TYR A 317 4.16 5.23 -8.31
CA TYR A 317 4.45 4.35 -9.43
C TYR A 317 3.42 3.21 -9.54
N THR A 318 3.04 2.88 -10.76
CA THR A 318 2.48 1.56 -11.06
C THR A 318 3.66 0.59 -11.14
N VAL A 319 3.61 -0.49 -10.37
CA VAL A 319 4.72 -1.44 -10.21
C VAL A 319 4.28 -2.84 -10.66
N ASP A 320 4.89 -3.32 -11.73
CA ASP A 320 4.62 -4.61 -12.32
C ASP A 320 5.86 -5.52 -12.21
N VAL A 321 5.66 -6.85 -12.26
CA VAL A 321 6.79 -7.80 -12.35
C VAL A 321 7.20 -7.95 -13.81
N GLY A 322 8.46 -7.63 -14.12
CA GLY A 322 8.98 -7.72 -15.47
C GLY A 322 9.32 -9.14 -15.90
N GLN A 323 9.02 -9.47 -17.14
CA GLN A 323 9.45 -10.71 -17.77
C GLN A 323 10.19 -10.41 -19.07
N VAL A 324 11.39 -11.00 -19.22
CA VAL A 324 12.18 -10.94 -20.45
C VAL A 324 12.30 -12.35 -21.03
N VAL A 325 11.65 -12.61 -22.16
CA VAL A 325 11.72 -13.89 -22.85
C VAL A 325 12.82 -13.85 -23.90
N VAL A 326 13.73 -14.82 -23.85
CA VAL A 326 14.81 -14.99 -24.82
C VAL A 326 14.68 -16.37 -25.46
N GLU A 327 14.72 -16.42 -26.77
CA GLU A 327 14.82 -17.67 -27.51
C GLU A 327 16.29 -18.04 -27.74
N LYS A 328 16.69 -19.20 -27.27
CA LYS A 328 17.98 -19.81 -27.56
C LYS A 328 17.76 -21.09 -28.36
N LYS A 329 18.70 -21.44 -29.23
CA LYS A 329 18.76 -22.79 -29.82
C LYS A 329 19.58 -23.66 -28.87
N ASP A 330 19.08 -24.86 -28.55
CA ASP A 330 19.84 -25.88 -27.84
C ASP A 330 20.88 -26.54 -28.78
N GLU A 331 21.66 -27.49 -28.26
CA GLU A 331 22.69 -28.22 -29.01
C GLU A 331 22.10 -29.00 -30.18
N ASP A 332 20.84 -29.39 -30.13
CA ASP A 332 20.07 -30.08 -31.19
C ASP A 332 19.41 -29.12 -32.18
N GLY A 333 19.63 -27.79 -32.06
CA GLY A 333 19.05 -26.76 -32.91
C GLY A 333 17.60 -26.43 -32.62
N LYS A 334 16.98 -27.03 -31.57
CA LYS A 334 15.59 -26.74 -31.16
C LYS A 334 15.52 -25.43 -30.45
N ARG A 335 14.47 -24.65 -30.72
CA ARG A 335 14.23 -23.39 -30.02
C ARG A 335 13.79 -23.65 -28.58
N LYS A 336 14.58 -23.20 -27.61
CA LYS A 336 14.26 -23.21 -26.18
C LYS A 336 13.99 -21.79 -25.69
N ARG A 337 12.85 -21.58 -25.08
CA ARG A 337 12.52 -20.29 -24.44
C ARG A 337 13.07 -20.26 -23.03
N GLN A 338 13.83 -19.22 -22.70
CA GLN A 338 14.30 -18.93 -21.36
C GLN A 338 13.70 -17.60 -20.92
N THR A 339 13.11 -17.59 -19.73
CA THR A 339 12.48 -16.42 -19.14
C THR A 339 13.34 -15.89 -18.00
N PHE A 340 13.55 -14.59 -17.98
CA PHE A 340 14.24 -13.88 -16.92
C PHE A 340 13.25 -12.89 -16.27
N GLU A 341 13.29 -12.80 -14.95
CA GLU A 341 12.46 -11.91 -14.17
C GLU A 341 13.20 -10.60 -13.92
N VAL A 342 12.49 -9.50 -13.98
CA VAL A 342 12.86 -8.19 -13.45
C VAL A 342 11.89 -7.91 -12.32
N ASP A 343 12.39 -7.72 -11.09
CA ASP A 343 11.52 -7.61 -9.92
C ASP A 343 10.48 -6.52 -10.07
N PHE A 344 10.87 -5.35 -10.57
CA PHE A 344 9.95 -4.23 -10.74
C PHE A 344 10.12 -3.51 -12.09
N VAL A 345 9.00 -3.35 -12.77
CA VAL A 345 8.80 -2.42 -13.89
C VAL A 345 7.94 -1.28 -13.39
N CYS A 346 8.58 -0.15 -13.12
CA CYS A 346 7.93 1.00 -12.51
C CYS A 346 7.54 2.01 -13.56
N ASN A 347 6.25 2.36 -13.65
CA ASN A 347 5.72 3.33 -14.60
C ASN A 347 5.06 4.51 -13.85
N LYS A 348 5.38 5.75 -14.27
CA LYS A 348 4.74 6.98 -13.77
C LYS A 348 4.75 8.05 -14.85
N GLY A 349 3.59 8.37 -15.39
CA GLY A 349 3.49 9.25 -16.55
C GLY A 349 4.30 8.73 -17.74
N TYR A 350 5.28 9.48 -18.20
CA TYR A 350 6.19 9.09 -19.30
C TYR A 350 7.44 8.36 -18.82
N SER A 351 7.68 8.31 -17.51
CA SER A 351 8.86 7.67 -16.91
C SER A 351 8.65 6.18 -16.74
N ARG A 352 9.68 5.42 -17.09
CA ARG A 352 9.81 4.00 -16.79
C ARG A 352 11.19 3.71 -16.20
N VAL A 353 11.22 2.89 -15.16
CA VAL A 353 12.45 2.40 -14.53
C VAL A 353 12.35 0.91 -14.30
N TYR A 354 13.43 0.17 -14.54
CA TYR A 354 13.56 -1.24 -14.22
C TYR A 354 14.41 -1.39 -12.97
N ILE A 355 13.87 -2.09 -11.98
CA ILE A 355 14.55 -2.25 -10.69
C ILE A 355 14.67 -3.75 -10.35
N GLN A 356 15.86 -4.12 -9.87
CA GLN A 356 16.15 -5.42 -9.30
C GLN A 356 16.51 -5.25 -7.84
N SER A 357 15.92 -6.07 -6.96
CA SER A 357 16.22 -6.12 -5.53
C SER A 357 17.25 -7.22 -5.27
N ALA A 358 18.41 -6.87 -4.74
CA ALA A 358 19.50 -7.81 -4.51
C ALA A 358 20.08 -7.64 -3.09
N TYR A 359 19.56 -8.39 -2.11
CA TYR A 359 19.97 -8.21 -0.71
C TYR A 359 21.46 -8.44 -0.47
N LYS A 360 22.06 -9.45 -1.11
CA LYS A 360 23.51 -9.75 -1.02
C LYS A 360 24.09 -10.03 -2.40
N LEU A 361 25.11 -9.25 -2.78
CA LEU A 361 25.90 -9.39 -4.01
C LEU A 361 27.30 -9.92 -3.70
N GLN A 362 27.40 -11.05 -2.98
CA GLN A 362 28.62 -11.52 -2.33
C GLN A 362 29.71 -12.04 -3.28
N ASN A 363 29.37 -12.41 -4.53
CA ASN A 363 30.30 -12.90 -5.51
C ASN A 363 29.88 -12.54 -6.94
N GLU A 364 30.82 -12.73 -7.89
CA GLU A 364 30.63 -12.37 -9.29
C GLU A 364 29.50 -13.17 -9.96
N ASP A 365 29.29 -14.40 -9.56
CA ASP A 365 28.21 -15.25 -10.12
C ASP A 365 26.82 -14.73 -9.66
N LYS A 366 26.67 -14.36 -8.39
CA LYS A 366 25.46 -13.75 -7.87
C LYS A 366 25.20 -12.41 -8.52
N TYR A 367 26.23 -11.56 -8.63
CA TYR A 367 26.17 -10.29 -9.36
C TYR A 367 25.66 -10.51 -10.79
N ARG A 368 26.28 -11.42 -11.55
CA ARG A 368 25.87 -11.73 -12.93
C ARG A 368 24.45 -12.24 -13.01
N GLN A 369 24.02 -13.04 -12.04
CA GLN A 369 22.66 -13.57 -11.96
C GLN A 369 21.64 -12.43 -11.81
N GLU A 370 21.87 -11.50 -10.86
CA GLU A 370 20.96 -10.39 -10.57
C GLU A 370 20.84 -9.40 -11.74
N ILE A 371 21.95 -9.08 -12.44
CA ILE A 371 21.90 -8.15 -13.56
C ILE A 371 21.47 -8.80 -14.88
N ASN A 372 21.38 -10.13 -14.94
CA ASN A 372 21.17 -10.85 -16.21
C ASN A 372 19.86 -10.47 -16.90
N SER A 373 18.80 -10.24 -16.16
CA SER A 373 17.51 -9.76 -16.69
C SER A 373 17.66 -8.35 -17.29
N LEU A 374 18.30 -7.44 -16.54
CA LEU A 374 18.47 -6.04 -16.90
C LEU A 374 19.37 -5.86 -18.12
N THR A 375 20.43 -6.67 -18.27
CA THR A 375 21.34 -6.61 -19.41
C THR A 375 20.71 -7.05 -20.74
N ARG A 376 19.56 -7.70 -20.68
CA ARG A 376 18.81 -8.17 -21.86
C ARG A 376 17.78 -7.17 -22.38
N LEU A 377 17.60 -6.07 -21.67
CA LEU A 377 16.74 -4.97 -22.07
C LEU A 377 17.46 -4.13 -23.12
N SER A 378 16.76 -3.79 -24.20
CA SER A 378 17.31 -3.06 -25.34
C SER A 378 16.75 -1.64 -25.47
N ASP A 379 15.86 -1.24 -24.56
CA ASP A 379 15.34 0.13 -24.51
C ASP A 379 16.25 1.06 -23.70
N GLY A 380 16.01 2.37 -23.80
CA GLY A 380 16.81 3.41 -23.15
C GLY A 380 16.37 3.75 -21.72
N PHE A 381 15.48 2.97 -21.11
CA PHE A 381 15.00 3.28 -19.77
C PHE A 381 16.06 2.95 -18.70
N ARG A 382 16.00 3.69 -17.59
CA ARG A 382 16.92 3.52 -16.46
C ARG A 382 16.80 2.11 -15.86
N ARG A 383 17.95 1.55 -15.47
CA ARG A 383 18.08 0.24 -14.85
C ARG A 383 18.79 0.41 -13.53
N VAL A 384 18.18 -0.06 -12.46
CA VAL A 384 18.67 0.12 -11.09
C VAL A 384 18.72 -1.23 -10.39
N VAL A 385 19.83 -1.50 -9.71
CA VAL A 385 19.94 -2.60 -8.72
C VAL A 385 19.97 -1.96 -7.35
N ILE A 386 19.02 -2.34 -6.50
CA ILE A 386 19.01 -1.90 -5.09
C ILE A 386 19.63 -3.02 -4.26
N SER A 387 20.79 -2.71 -3.66
CA SER A 387 21.57 -3.66 -2.87
C SER A 387 21.34 -3.48 -1.37
N GLY A 388 21.23 -4.58 -0.64
CA GLY A 388 21.23 -4.58 0.83
C GLY A 388 22.62 -4.32 1.44
N MET A 389 23.68 -4.21 0.62
CA MET A 389 25.04 -3.97 1.07
C MET A 389 25.32 -2.48 1.15
N LEU A 390 26.13 -2.07 2.14
CA LEU A 390 26.61 -0.68 2.32
C LEU A 390 27.74 -0.36 1.33
N GLU A 391 27.41 -0.24 0.06
CA GLU A 391 28.33 0.15 -0.98
C GLU A 391 27.99 1.54 -1.53
N PRO A 392 28.98 2.35 -1.95
CA PRO A 392 28.71 3.63 -2.59
C PRO A 392 27.91 3.44 -3.88
N THR A 393 26.97 4.35 -4.10
CA THR A 393 26.22 4.40 -5.35
C THR A 393 27.14 4.57 -6.53
N HIS A 394 27.05 3.72 -7.54
CA HIS A 394 27.84 3.77 -8.76
C HIS A 394 27.07 3.28 -9.97
N MET A 395 27.59 3.53 -11.15
CA MET A 395 27.09 3.00 -12.41
C MET A 395 28.11 2.05 -13.01
N ASP A 396 27.67 0.88 -13.44
CA ASP A 396 28.57 -0.08 -14.10
C ASP A 396 28.84 0.29 -15.59
N ASN A 397 29.70 -0.48 -16.24
CA ASN A 397 30.05 -0.31 -17.66
C ASN A 397 28.90 -0.67 -18.63
N LYS A 398 27.79 -1.19 -18.14
CA LYS A 398 26.57 -1.52 -18.91
C LYS A 398 25.47 -0.48 -18.72
N GLY A 399 25.74 0.59 -17.97
CA GLY A 399 24.77 1.65 -17.67
C GLY A 399 23.72 1.25 -16.64
N ILE A 400 24.03 0.30 -15.75
CA ILE A 400 23.16 -0.11 -14.64
C ILE A 400 23.63 0.66 -13.39
N TYR A 401 22.67 1.31 -12.72
CA TYR A 401 22.91 1.99 -11.45
C TYR A 401 22.83 1.01 -10.30
N PHE A 402 23.81 1.03 -9.41
CA PHE A 402 23.82 0.29 -8.15
C PHE A 402 23.65 1.28 -7.02
N VAL A 403 22.63 1.08 -6.21
CA VAL A 403 22.26 1.94 -5.09
C VAL A 403 22.10 1.06 -3.85
N ASN A 404 22.69 1.44 -2.73
CA ASN A 404 22.39 0.72 -1.50
C ASN A 404 20.99 1.06 -1.00
N VAL A 405 20.34 0.11 -0.32
CA VAL A 405 18.97 0.25 0.13
C VAL A 405 18.76 1.44 1.09
N TYR A 406 19.76 1.78 1.88
CA TYR A 406 19.68 2.87 2.85
C TYR A 406 19.58 4.23 2.17
N ASP A 407 20.43 4.47 1.16
CA ASP A 407 20.37 5.69 0.34
C ASP A 407 19.09 5.76 -0.48
N PHE A 408 18.68 4.61 -1.05
CA PHE A 408 17.42 4.52 -1.77
C PHE A 408 16.23 4.91 -0.88
N LEU A 409 16.08 4.29 0.28
CA LEU A 409 14.95 4.53 1.18
C LEU A 409 14.93 5.95 1.78
N ARG A 410 16.09 6.58 1.87
CA ARG A 410 16.20 7.96 2.35
C ARG A 410 15.71 8.97 1.33
N ASN A 411 15.99 8.74 0.05
CA ASN A 411 15.58 9.61 -1.05
C ASN A 411 15.35 8.83 -2.34
N PRO A 412 14.27 8.02 -2.41
CA PRO A 412 14.03 7.17 -3.57
C PRO A 412 13.94 7.95 -4.89
N ALA A 413 13.31 9.13 -4.87
CA ALA A 413 13.11 9.97 -6.05
C ALA A 413 14.44 10.34 -6.75
N ALA A 414 15.52 10.53 -5.99
CA ALA A 414 16.85 10.86 -6.55
C ALA A 414 17.39 9.77 -7.50
N TYR A 415 16.93 8.54 -7.35
CA TYR A 415 17.44 7.40 -8.10
C TYR A 415 16.52 6.90 -9.21
N ILE A 416 15.23 7.24 -9.13
CA ILE A 416 14.20 6.71 -10.03
C ILE A 416 13.46 7.80 -10.82
N ASP A 417 13.36 9.02 -10.33
CA ASP A 417 12.84 10.15 -11.12
C ASP A 417 13.92 10.67 -12.06
N ASN A 418 13.54 11.02 -13.31
CA ASN A 418 14.46 11.57 -14.31
C ASN A 418 14.60 13.08 -14.14
#